data_5b93d38d4deab346ad0b853ec57441a6
#
_entry.id   5b93d38d4deab346ad0b853ec57441a6
#
_cell.length_a   1.000
_cell.length_b   1.000
_cell.length_c   1.000
_cell.angle_alpha   90.00
_cell.angle_beta   90.00
_cell.angle_gamma   90.00
#
_symmetry.space_group_name_H-M   'P 1'
#
loop_
_entity.id
_entity.type
_entity.pdbx_description
1 polymer ?
#
loop_
_entity_poly.entity_id
_entity_poly.type
_entity_poly.pdbx_seq_one_letter_code
_entity_poly.pdbx_strand_id
1 'polypeptide(L)'
;MNNFSFIFPGQGSQSVGMMADFNDHPLIQSTFNEASQILNVDFWKMATNPNENIHQTIHTQPILLTAGIATWRLWQSKSDQLPSYLAGHSLGEYTALVASNAMEFNDALKLVKFRAEVMQKAVPEGVGAMAAILGMSDSDVIDACKEAQENEVVEAVNFNSPGQVVIAGNMLAVERAIEIAKSKGAKRAILLPLSVPSHCSLMQKASEELKEYLTHITIKKPNIPVIHNVDVKEHHDANQIKDALSKQLCYPVRWVETIEKMALHKISSIAECGPGKVLTGLTKRISAELRGTALINEGAMDEFKVLIQ
;
A
#
# COMPACT_ATOMS: atom_id res chain seq x y z
N MET A 1 -1.54 21.88 19.32
CA MET A 1 -2.04 20.56 18.83
C MET A 1 -0.93 19.96 18.00
N ASN A 2 -0.54 18.74 18.29
CA ASN A 2 0.45 18.05 17.46
C ASN A 2 -0.21 17.66 16.13
N ASN A 3 0.38 18.07 15.01
CA ASN A 3 -0.08 17.64 13.68
C ASN A 3 0.26 16.16 13.50
N PHE A 4 -0.72 15.35 13.16
CA PHE A 4 -0.55 13.93 12.93
C PHE A 4 -1.19 13.48 11.61
N SER A 5 -0.76 12.34 11.11
CA SER A 5 -1.25 11.73 9.88
C SER A 5 -1.44 10.22 10.05
N PHE A 6 -2.26 9.63 9.18
CA PHE A 6 -2.43 8.18 9.11
C PHE A 6 -1.89 7.65 7.79
N ILE A 7 -1.24 6.49 7.87
CA ILE A 7 -0.76 5.76 6.71
C ILE A 7 -1.32 4.34 6.72
N PHE A 8 -1.63 3.81 5.53
CA PHE A 8 -2.26 2.51 5.37
C PHE A 8 -1.33 1.56 4.61
N PRO A 9 -1.05 0.37 5.17
CA PRO A 9 -0.14 -0.58 4.55
C PRO A 9 -0.70 -1.20 3.27
N GLY A 10 0.19 -1.63 2.40
CA GLY A 10 -0.09 -2.40 1.20
C GLY A 10 0.26 -3.87 1.33
N GLN A 11 0.28 -4.56 0.18
CA GLN A 11 0.64 -5.96 0.07
C GLN A 11 2.05 -6.23 0.65
N GLY A 12 2.18 -7.32 1.40
CA GLY A 12 3.36 -7.66 2.20
C GLY A 12 3.18 -7.44 3.70
N SER A 13 2.11 -6.75 4.12
CA SER A 13 1.79 -6.55 5.54
C SER A 13 0.81 -7.59 6.10
N GLN A 14 0.21 -8.42 5.24
CA GLN A 14 -0.70 -9.48 5.65
C GLN A 14 0.05 -10.65 6.29
N SER A 15 -0.56 -11.22 7.31
CA SER A 15 -0.15 -12.50 7.92
C SER A 15 -1.34 -13.18 8.57
N VAL A 16 -1.27 -14.49 8.67
CA VAL A 16 -2.25 -15.21 9.50
C VAL A 16 -2.13 -14.73 10.94
N GLY A 17 -3.26 -14.45 11.57
CA GLY A 17 -3.30 -13.87 12.91
C GLY A 17 -3.09 -12.36 12.98
N MET A 18 -3.02 -11.66 11.86
CA MET A 18 -2.75 -10.21 11.80
C MET A 18 -3.73 -9.34 12.58
N MET A 19 -4.91 -9.87 12.93
CA MET A 19 -5.93 -9.19 13.74
C MET A 19 -6.08 -9.78 15.15
N ALA A 20 -5.21 -10.73 15.54
CA ALA A 20 -5.36 -11.44 16.81
C ALA A 20 -5.28 -10.53 18.05
N ASP A 21 -4.44 -9.48 18.00
CA ASP A 21 -4.26 -8.56 19.12
C ASP A 21 -5.46 -7.62 19.36
N PHE A 22 -6.42 -7.58 18.43
CA PHE A 22 -7.70 -6.90 18.64
C PHE A 22 -8.74 -7.84 19.27
N ASN A 23 -8.39 -9.11 19.47
CA ASN A 23 -9.28 -10.14 19.98
C ASN A 23 -10.63 -10.15 19.23
N ASP A 24 -11.71 -10.42 19.94
CA ASP A 24 -13.05 -10.44 19.37
C ASP A 24 -13.74 -9.06 19.44
N HIS A 25 -13.00 -7.95 19.19
CA HIS A 25 -13.60 -6.63 19.25
C HIS A 25 -14.77 -6.51 18.25
N PRO A 26 -16.01 -6.18 18.69
CA PRO A 26 -17.22 -6.27 17.86
C PRO A 26 -17.14 -5.43 16.58
N LEU A 27 -16.49 -4.26 16.62
CA LEU A 27 -16.35 -3.37 15.47
C LEU A 27 -15.38 -3.93 14.42
N ILE A 28 -14.32 -4.61 14.86
CA ILE A 28 -13.39 -5.32 13.97
C ILE A 28 -14.14 -6.47 13.28
N GLN A 29 -14.78 -7.34 14.04
CA GLN A 29 -15.53 -8.47 13.49
C GLN A 29 -16.66 -8.02 12.56
N SER A 30 -17.43 -7.00 12.91
CA SER A 30 -18.52 -6.51 12.07
C SER A 30 -18.02 -5.98 10.72
N THR A 31 -16.84 -5.32 10.70
CA THR A 31 -16.24 -4.85 9.45
C THR A 31 -15.77 -6.01 8.56
N PHE A 32 -15.17 -7.05 9.15
CA PHE A 32 -14.81 -8.26 8.40
C PHE A 32 -16.04 -9.02 7.90
N ASN A 33 -17.10 -9.09 8.69
CA ASN A 33 -18.38 -9.72 8.27
C ASN A 33 -19.03 -8.94 7.12
N GLU A 34 -19.02 -7.59 7.17
CA GLU A 34 -19.49 -6.74 6.08
C GLU A 34 -18.73 -7.03 4.77
N ALA A 35 -17.39 -7.05 4.82
CA ALA A 35 -16.57 -7.37 3.67
C ALA A 35 -16.83 -8.79 3.14
N SER A 36 -16.98 -9.76 4.04
CA SER A 36 -17.26 -11.16 3.71
C SER A 36 -18.59 -11.32 2.98
N GLN A 37 -19.61 -10.59 3.41
CA GLN A 37 -20.92 -10.58 2.73
C GLN A 37 -20.85 -9.95 1.35
N ILE A 38 -20.12 -8.83 1.19
CA ILE A 38 -19.98 -8.11 -0.08
C ILE A 38 -19.28 -8.97 -1.14
N LEU A 39 -18.22 -9.68 -0.76
CA LEU A 39 -17.40 -10.44 -1.72
C LEU A 39 -17.65 -11.96 -1.69
N ASN A 40 -18.55 -12.43 -0.82
CA ASN A 40 -18.85 -13.85 -0.61
C ASN A 40 -17.58 -14.69 -0.30
N VAL A 41 -16.71 -14.16 0.58
CA VAL A 41 -15.46 -14.79 1.03
C VAL A 41 -15.34 -14.59 2.54
N ASP A 42 -15.08 -15.65 3.30
CA ASP A 42 -14.89 -15.55 4.75
C ASP A 42 -13.50 -14.95 5.09
N PHE A 43 -13.43 -13.62 5.08
CA PHE A 43 -12.20 -12.90 5.37
C PHE A 43 -11.76 -12.98 6.82
N TRP A 44 -12.71 -13.15 7.77
CA TRP A 44 -12.33 -13.33 9.17
C TRP A 44 -11.60 -14.65 9.38
N LYS A 45 -12.18 -15.72 8.87
CA LYS A 45 -11.52 -17.04 8.89
C LYS A 45 -10.16 -17.01 8.19
N MET A 46 -10.07 -16.30 7.04
CA MET A 46 -8.81 -16.18 6.30
C MET A 46 -7.76 -15.39 7.09
N ALA A 47 -8.15 -14.36 7.83
CA ALA A 47 -7.24 -13.55 8.65
C ALA A 47 -6.75 -14.27 9.91
N THR A 48 -7.56 -15.18 10.46
CA THR A 48 -7.31 -15.79 11.78
C THR A 48 -6.77 -17.21 11.71
N ASN A 49 -7.15 -17.99 10.70
CA ASN A 49 -6.80 -19.40 10.60
C ASN A 49 -5.65 -19.63 9.60
N PRO A 50 -4.77 -20.61 9.85
CA PRO A 50 -3.70 -20.98 8.91
C PRO A 50 -4.26 -21.30 7.51
N ASN A 51 -3.78 -20.58 6.51
CA ASN A 51 -4.11 -20.80 5.11
C ASN A 51 -3.08 -20.09 4.22
N GLU A 52 -2.94 -20.52 2.97
CA GLU A 52 -2.06 -19.88 1.99
C GLU A 52 -2.79 -18.85 1.11
N ASN A 53 -4.12 -18.85 1.11
CA ASN A 53 -4.92 -17.97 0.25
C ASN A 53 -4.69 -16.48 0.58
N ILE A 54 -4.33 -16.16 1.83
CA ILE A 54 -4.05 -14.80 2.27
C ILE A 54 -2.91 -14.13 1.47
N HIS A 55 -2.04 -14.92 0.85
CA HIS A 55 -0.91 -14.44 0.04
C HIS A 55 -1.25 -14.31 -1.45
N GLN A 56 -2.39 -14.82 -1.89
CA GLN A 56 -2.85 -14.64 -3.27
C GLN A 56 -3.40 -13.22 -3.45
N THR A 57 -2.90 -12.49 -4.43
CA THR A 57 -3.23 -11.07 -4.68
C THR A 57 -4.74 -10.79 -4.70
N ILE A 58 -5.54 -11.71 -5.24
CA ILE A 58 -7.00 -11.61 -5.31
C ILE A 58 -7.67 -11.58 -3.92
N HIS A 59 -7.04 -12.18 -2.91
CA HIS A 59 -7.50 -12.17 -1.52
C HIS A 59 -6.76 -11.13 -0.68
N THR A 60 -5.46 -10.97 -0.94
CA THR A 60 -4.60 -10.04 -0.18
C THR A 60 -5.12 -8.60 -0.26
N GLN A 61 -5.53 -8.13 -1.44
CA GLN A 61 -5.97 -6.75 -1.59
C GLN A 61 -7.27 -6.46 -0.81
N PRO A 62 -8.36 -7.23 -0.97
CA PRO A 62 -9.56 -7.02 -0.17
C PRO A 62 -9.37 -7.18 1.33
N ILE A 63 -8.60 -8.16 1.78
CA ILE A 63 -8.41 -8.41 3.22
C ILE A 63 -7.59 -7.30 3.89
N LEU A 64 -6.60 -6.73 3.20
CA LEU A 64 -5.83 -5.60 3.71
C LEU A 64 -6.66 -4.31 3.77
N LEU A 65 -7.49 -4.04 2.75
CA LEU A 65 -8.45 -2.95 2.79
C LEU A 65 -9.39 -3.12 3.99
N THR A 66 -9.93 -4.33 4.19
CA THR A 66 -10.84 -4.65 5.30
C THR A 66 -10.17 -4.41 6.64
N ALA A 67 -8.95 -4.94 6.84
CA ALA A 67 -8.20 -4.77 8.07
C ALA A 67 -7.88 -3.29 8.36
N GLY A 68 -7.46 -2.54 7.35
CA GLY A 68 -7.20 -1.11 7.49
C GLY A 68 -8.46 -0.31 7.88
N ILE A 69 -9.60 -0.59 7.24
CA ILE A 69 -10.86 0.09 7.57
C ILE A 69 -11.41 -0.36 8.93
N ALA A 70 -11.25 -1.63 9.31
CA ALA A 70 -11.62 -2.09 10.64
C ALA A 70 -10.82 -1.35 11.74
N THR A 71 -9.51 -1.23 11.56
CA THR A 71 -8.63 -0.47 12.45
C THR A 71 -8.99 1.02 12.48
N TRP A 72 -9.29 1.62 11.33
CA TRP A 72 -9.71 3.01 11.21
C TRP A 72 -11.05 3.28 11.92
N ARG A 73 -12.07 2.43 11.72
CA ARG A 73 -13.36 2.53 12.40
C ARG A 73 -13.20 2.43 13.92
N LEU A 74 -12.33 1.53 14.39
CA LEU A 74 -12.03 1.41 15.81
C LEU A 74 -11.34 2.67 16.36
N TRP A 75 -10.37 3.23 15.63
CA TRP A 75 -9.77 4.52 15.99
C TRP A 75 -10.83 5.63 16.11
N GLN A 76 -11.71 5.76 15.10
CA GLN A 76 -12.78 6.77 15.11
C GLN A 76 -13.75 6.61 16.29
N SER A 77 -13.97 5.39 16.78
CA SER A 77 -14.79 5.16 17.97
C SER A 77 -14.12 5.62 19.28
N LYS A 78 -12.79 5.80 19.26
CA LYS A 78 -11.99 6.20 20.42
C LYS A 78 -11.57 7.68 20.40
N SER A 79 -11.62 8.34 19.23
CA SER A 79 -11.13 9.71 19.07
C SER A 79 -11.87 10.46 17.98
N ASP A 80 -12.29 11.69 18.30
CA ASP A 80 -12.88 12.63 17.34
C ASP A 80 -11.81 13.47 16.61
N GLN A 81 -10.52 13.27 16.92
CA GLN A 81 -9.45 14.02 16.28
C GLN A 81 -9.22 13.51 14.85
N LEU A 82 -9.18 14.45 13.90
CA LEU A 82 -8.93 14.16 12.49
C LEU A 82 -7.45 14.38 12.15
N PRO A 83 -6.82 13.46 11.40
CA PRO A 83 -5.46 13.66 10.91
C PRO A 83 -5.40 14.76 9.86
N SER A 84 -4.22 15.38 9.71
CA SER A 84 -3.98 16.39 8.69
C SER A 84 -3.91 15.80 7.28
N TYR A 85 -3.37 14.59 7.16
CA TYR A 85 -3.24 13.86 5.90
C TYR A 85 -3.48 12.37 6.10
N LEU A 86 -3.92 11.74 5.02
CA LEU A 86 -3.91 10.29 4.84
C LEU A 86 -3.00 9.95 3.65
N ALA A 87 -2.33 8.81 3.73
CA ALA A 87 -1.66 8.21 2.58
C ALA A 87 -1.72 6.68 2.71
N GLY A 88 -1.52 5.99 1.61
CA GLY A 88 -1.44 4.54 1.65
C GLY A 88 -0.43 4.03 0.63
N HIS A 89 0.29 2.97 0.97
CA HIS A 89 1.26 2.36 0.07
C HIS A 89 0.54 1.42 -0.90
N SER A 90 0.60 1.72 -2.20
CA SER A 90 -0.05 0.92 -3.24
C SER A 90 -1.54 0.65 -2.92
N LEU A 91 -1.91 -0.55 -2.54
CA LEU A 91 -3.28 -0.88 -2.09
C LEU A 91 -3.78 0.03 -0.97
N GLY A 92 -2.92 0.40 -0.04
CA GLY A 92 -3.27 1.27 1.08
C GLY A 92 -3.85 2.63 0.66
N GLU A 93 -3.57 3.10 -0.56
CA GLU A 93 -4.17 4.33 -1.10
C GLU A 93 -5.69 4.23 -1.24
N TYR A 94 -6.21 3.05 -1.60
CA TYR A 94 -7.65 2.78 -1.62
C TYR A 94 -8.25 2.79 -0.22
N THR A 95 -7.52 2.26 0.77
CA THR A 95 -7.91 2.34 2.18
C THR A 95 -7.97 3.80 2.67
N ALA A 96 -6.98 4.62 2.30
CA ALA A 96 -6.96 6.05 2.61
C ALA A 96 -8.17 6.79 1.99
N LEU A 97 -8.56 6.46 0.75
CA LEU A 97 -9.73 7.05 0.10
C LEU A 97 -11.04 6.68 0.79
N VAL A 98 -11.18 5.45 1.28
CA VAL A 98 -12.34 5.05 2.10
C VAL A 98 -12.31 5.77 3.45
N ALA A 99 -11.17 5.81 4.13
CA ALA A 99 -11.02 6.50 5.42
C ALA A 99 -11.30 8.01 5.35
N SER A 100 -11.06 8.63 4.18
CA SER A 100 -11.37 10.04 3.91
C SER A 100 -12.81 10.29 3.45
N ASN A 101 -13.67 9.26 3.43
CA ASN A 101 -15.02 9.29 2.87
C ASN A 101 -15.08 9.69 1.37
N ALA A 102 -13.98 9.58 0.65
CA ALA A 102 -13.96 9.81 -0.80
C ALA A 102 -14.58 8.64 -1.58
N MET A 103 -14.52 7.43 -1.04
CA MET A 103 -15.06 6.21 -1.66
C MET A 103 -15.82 5.38 -0.61
N GLU A 104 -16.94 4.81 -1.01
CA GLU A 104 -17.71 3.91 -0.14
C GLU A 104 -16.97 2.56 0.00
N PHE A 105 -17.02 1.96 1.19
CA PHE A 105 -16.29 0.72 1.50
C PHE A 105 -16.71 -0.45 0.58
N ASN A 106 -18.00 -0.57 0.28
CA ASN A 106 -18.53 -1.57 -0.65
C ASN A 106 -17.92 -1.45 -2.05
N ASP A 107 -17.86 -0.21 -2.57
CA ASP A 107 -17.32 0.04 -3.90
C ASP A 107 -15.81 -0.19 -3.93
N ALA A 108 -15.12 0.23 -2.88
CA ALA A 108 -13.68 -0.01 -2.72
C ALA A 108 -13.32 -1.50 -2.69
N LEU A 109 -14.10 -2.33 -1.97
CA LEU A 109 -13.88 -3.79 -1.92
C LEU A 109 -14.01 -4.43 -3.30
N LYS A 110 -15.04 -4.07 -4.06
CA LYS A 110 -15.25 -4.57 -5.44
C LYS A 110 -14.13 -4.07 -6.37
N LEU A 111 -13.74 -2.81 -6.22
CA LEU A 111 -12.69 -2.19 -7.01
C LEU A 111 -11.32 -2.84 -6.76
N VAL A 112 -10.92 -3.07 -5.51
CA VAL A 112 -9.62 -3.69 -5.23
C VAL A 112 -9.59 -5.18 -5.58
N LYS A 113 -10.73 -5.88 -5.52
CA LYS A 113 -10.86 -7.23 -6.06
C LYS A 113 -10.64 -7.21 -7.58
N PHE A 114 -11.33 -6.33 -8.30
CA PHE A 114 -11.17 -6.17 -9.75
C PHE A 114 -9.73 -5.77 -10.10
N ARG A 115 -9.12 -4.83 -9.34
CA ARG A 115 -7.72 -4.46 -9.48
C ARG A 115 -6.80 -5.68 -9.39
N ALA A 116 -6.99 -6.52 -8.38
CA ALA A 116 -6.20 -7.74 -8.20
C ALA A 116 -6.36 -8.71 -9.39
N GLU A 117 -7.57 -8.87 -9.90
CA GLU A 117 -7.88 -9.74 -11.05
C GLU A 117 -7.21 -9.26 -12.34
N VAL A 118 -7.30 -7.96 -12.66
CA VAL A 118 -6.67 -7.42 -13.88
C VAL A 118 -5.15 -7.43 -13.79
N MET A 119 -4.59 -7.14 -12.62
CA MET A 119 -3.15 -7.23 -12.38
C MET A 119 -2.62 -8.67 -12.55
N GLN A 120 -3.34 -9.66 -12.00
CA GLN A 120 -2.98 -11.07 -12.13
C GLN A 120 -3.05 -11.56 -13.59
N LYS A 121 -4.01 -11.04 -14.37
CA LYS A 121 -4.19 -11.38 -15.78
C LYS A 121 -3.21 -10.67 -16.72
N ALA A 122 -2.64 -9.52 -16.29
CA ALA A 122 -1.79 -8.69 -17.15
C ALA A 122 -0.52 -9.39 -17.60
N VAL A 123 0.05 -10.24 -16.73
CA VAL A 123 1.28 -10.98 -17.00
C VAL A 123 1.07 -12.45 -16.63
N PRO A 124 1.38 -13.40 -17.52
CA PRO A 124 1.28 -14.81 -17.20
C PRO A 124 2.13 -15.20 -15.99
N GLU A 125 1.69 -16.21 -15.25
CA GLU A 125 2.42 -16.71 -14.09
C GLU A 125 3.85 -17.16 -14.50
N GLY A 126 4.84 -16.78 -13.69
CA GLY A 126 6.25 -17.09 -13.95
C GLY A 126 6.94 -16.17 -14.96
N VAL A 127 6.21 -15.27 -15.65
CA VAL A 127 6.81 -14.32 -16.62
C VAL A 127 7.25 -13.02 -15.93
N GLY A 128 6.53 -12.59 -14.89
CA GLY A 128 6.83 -11.38 -14.13
C GLY A 128 7.53 -11.69 -12.81
N ALA A 129 8.30 -10.72 -12.31
CA ALA A 129 8.95 -10.78 -11.01
C ALA A 129 9.07 -9.40 -10.35
N MET A 130 9.32 -9.43 -9.04
CA MET A 130 9.72 -8.27 -8.25
C MET A 130 10.93 -8.62 -7.38
N ALA A 131 11.82 -7.65 -7.13
CA ALA A 131 12.94 -7.84 -6.24
C ALA A 131 13.20 -6.60 -5.38
N ALA A 132 13.67 -6.81 -4.15
CA ALA A 132 14.10 -5.73 -3.27
C ALA A 132 15.60 -5.52 -3.38
N ILE A 133 16.03 -4.29 -3.68
CA ILE A 133 17.42 -3.87 -3.73
C ILE A 133 17.70 -3.01 -2.51
N LEU A 134 18.70 -3.40 -1.72
CA LEU A 134 19.06 -2.74 -0.46
C LEU A 134 20.50 -2.21 -0.49
N GLY A 135 20.69 -1.00 0.00
CA GLY A 135 22.01 -0.40 0.22
C GLY A 135 22.60 0.30 -1.00
N MET A 136 21.78 0.60 -2.01
CA MET A 136 22.13 1.43 -3.16
C MET A 136 21.31 2.72 -3.18
N SER A 137 21.81 3.75 -3.86
CA SER A 137 21.02 4.96 -4.13
C SER A 137 19.93 4.66 -5.16
N ASP A 138 18.87 5.48 -5.16
CA ASP A 138 17.76 5.34 -6.11
C ASP A 138 18.26 5.46 -7.55
N SER A 139 19.20 6.38 -7.83
CA SER A 139 19.82 6.55 -9.15
C SER A 139 20.59 5.31 -9.60
N ASP A 140 21.37 4.69 -8.71
CA ASP A 140 22.14 3.49 -9.05
C ASP A 140 21.21 2.29 -9.33
N VAL A 141 20.08 2.18 -8.61
CA VAL A 141 19.07 1.14 -8.90
C VAL A 141 18.40 1.38 -10.24
N ILE A 142 18.04 2.64 -10.55
CA ILE A 142 17.46 3.00 -11.85
C ILE A 142 18.43 2.67 -12.98
N ASP A 143 19.71 2.97 -12.82
CA ASP A 143 20.73 2.68 -13.85
C ASP A 143 21.01 1.18 -13.98
N ALA A 144 20.96 0.42 -12.88
CA ALA A 144 21.02 -1.06 -12.95
C ALA A 144 19.81 -1.64 -13.71
N CYS A 145 18.62 -1.09 -13.51
CA CYS A 145 17.45 -1.48 -14.29
C CYS A 145 17.63 -1.19 -15.78
N LYS A 146 18.07 0.02 -16.16
CA LYS A 146 18.31 0.38 -17.57
C LYS A 146 19.31 -0.55 -18.23
N GLU A 147 20.40 -0.89 -17.53
CA GLU A 147 21.42 -1.81 -18.05
C GLU A 147 20.87 -3.23 -18.23
N ALA A 148 19.94 -3.65 -17.37
CA ALA A 148 19.34 -4.98 -17.39
C ALA A 148 18.20 -5.16 -18.41
N GLN A 149 17.63 -4.06 -18.93
CA GLN A 149 16.43 -4.11 -19.78
C GLN A 149 16.62 -4.94 -21.05
N GLU A 150 17.72 -4.72 -21.79
CA GLU A 150 17.88 -5.29 -23.12
C GLU A 150 16.61 -5.07 -23.98
N ASN A 151 15.86 -6.17 -24.24
CA ASN A 151 14.57 -6.13 -24.95
C ASN A 151 13.37 -6.44 -24.03
N GLU A 152 13.56 -6.37 -22.73
CA GLU A 152 12.55 -6.69 -21.72
C GLU A 152 12.31 -5.49 -20.78
N VAL A 153 11.29 -5.59 -19.96
CA VAL A 153 10.97 -4.55 -18.97
C VAL A 153 11.59 -4.92 -17.62
N VAL A 154 12.33 -3.99 -17.02
CA VAL A 154 12.63 -3.96 -15.58
C VAL A 154 12.76 -2.51 -15.16
N GLU A 155 12.03 -2.13 -14.12
CA GLU A 155 11.88 -0.74 -13.67
C GLU A 155 11.97 -0.66 -12.14
N ALA A 156 12.47 0.48 -11.61
CA ALA A 156 12.38 0.81 -10.20
C ALA A 156 10.96 1.27 -9.87
N VAL A 157 10.27 0.54 -9.00
CA VAL A 157 8.82 0.67 -8.84
C VAL A 157 8.36 1.09 -7.45
N ASN A 158 9.11 0.81 -6.37
CA ASN A 158 8.77 1.33 -5.05
C ASN A 158 10.00 1.96 -4.40
N PHE A 159 9.97 3.25 -4.23
CA PHE A 159 10.98 4.01 -3.48
C PHE A 159 10.57 4.02 -2.01
N ASN A 160 10.92 2.96 -1.29
CA ASN A 160 10.37 2.67 0.03
C ASN A 160 11.07 3.40 1.19
N SER A 161 12.37 3.55 1.13
CA SER A 161 13.17 4.36 2.05
C SER A 161 14.55 4.60 1.43
N PRO A 162 15.34 5.57 1.91
CA PRO A 162 16.72 5.74 1.46
C PRO A 162 17.47 4.39 1.47
N GLY A 163 18.00 4.00 0.32
CA GLY A 163 18.68 2.72 0.13
C GLY A 163 17.80 1.47 0.13
N GLN A 164 16.49 1.60 -0.07
CA GLN A 164 15.56 0.47 -0.23
C GLN A 164 14.60 0.74 -1.37
N VAL A 165 14.85 0.14 -2.52
CA VAL A 165 14.03 0.23 -3.73
C VAL A 165 13.57 -1.16 -4.15
N VAL A 166 12.32 -1.28 -4.59
CA VAL A 166 11.81 -2.48 -5.24
C VAL A 166 11.85 -2.26 -6.75
N ILE A 167 12.29 -3.28 -7.48
CA ILE A 167 12.26 -3.35 -8.94
C ILE A 167 11.22 -4.37 -9.38
N ALA A 168 10.63 -4.18 -10.56
CA ALA A 168 9.66 -5.09 -11.15
C ALA A 168 9.81 -5.14 -12.67
N GLY A 169 9.45 -6.28 -13.25
CA GLY A 169 9.51 -6.46 -14.70
C GLY A 169 9.40 -7.92 -15.11
N ASN A 170 9.94 -8.22 -16.29
CA ASN A 170 10.10 -9.60 -16.76
C ASN A 170 11.10 -10.35 -15.87
N MET A 171 10.84 -11.62 -15.58
CA MET A 171 11.62 -12.44 -14.66
C MET A 171 13.12 -12.39 -14.99
N LEU A 172 13.51 -12.66 -16.24
CA LEU A 172 14.91 -12.68 -16.63
C LEU A 172 15.59 -11.30 -16.52
N ALA A 173 14.87 -10.22 -16.86
CA ALA A 173 15.39 -8.87 -16.70
C ALA A 173 15.57 -8.49 -15.22
N VAL A 174 14.65 -8.90 -14.35
CA VAL A 174 14.77 -8.71 -12.90
C VAL A 174 15.97 -9.50 -12.35
N GLU A 175 16.18 -10.72 -12.79
CA GLU A 175 17.35 -11.52 -12.40
C GLU A 175 18.67 -10.89 -12.86
N ARG A 176 18.75 -10.37 -14.10
CA ARG A 176 19.92 -9.60 -14.57
C ARG A 176 20.14 -8.35 -13.72
N ALA A 177 19.07 -7.60 -13.42
CA ALA A 177 19.15 -6.41 -12.59
C ALA A 177 19.65 -6.72 -11.17
N ILE A 178 19.27 -7.86 -10.59
CA ILE A 178 19.78 -8.36 -9.29
C ILE A 178 21.30 -8.56 -9.38
N GLU A 179 21.80 -9.23 -10.40
CA GLU A 179 23.24 -9.50 -10.55
C GLU A 179 24.04 -8.20 -10.80
N ILE A 180 23.52 -7.29 -11.64
CA ILE A 180 24.11 -5.98 -11.85
C ILE A 180 24.14 -5.17 -10.55
N ALA A 181 23.03 -5.13 -9.79
CA ALA A 181 22.99 -4.44 -8.51
C ALA A 181 24.02 -5.00 -7.51
N LYS A 182 24.15 -6.32 -7.43
CA LYS A 182 25.17 -6.97 -6.58
C LYS A 182 26.59 -6.57 -6.99
N SER A 183 26.90 -6.59 -8.29
CA SER A 183 28.22 -6.22 -8.80
C SER A 183 28.56 -4.74 -8.54
N LYS A 184 27.54 -3.88 -8.49
CA LYS A 184 27.66 -2.45 -8.17
C LYS A 184 27.58 -2.13 -6.67
N GLY A 185 27.55 -3.13 -5.79
CA GLY A 185 27.68 -2.96 -4.35
C GLY A 185 26.37 -2.94 -3.55
N ALA A 186 25.27 -3.46 -4.12
CA ALA A 186 24.05 -3.68 -3.33
C ALA A 186 24.35 -4.59 -2.13
N LYS A 187 23.94 -4.17 -0.93
CA LYS A 187 24.12 -4.99 0.29
C LYS A 187 23.27 -6.26 0.23
N ARG A 188 22.09 -6.15 -0.37
CA ARG A 188 21.18 -7.28 -0.66
C ARG A 188 20.40 -6.98 -1.94
N ALA A 189 20.17 -8.00 -2.74
CA ALA A 189 19.25 -8.00 -3.86
C ALA A 189 18.51 -9.34 -3.83
N ILE A 190 17.21 -9.30 -3.52
CA ILE A 190 16.41 -10.48 -3.14
C ILE A 190 15.13 -10.51 -3.97
N LEU A 191 14.90 -11.61 -4.67
CA LEU A 191 13.64 -11.88 -5.34
C LEU A 191 12.50 -11.98 -4.30
N LEU A 192 11.40 -11.30 -4.55
CA LEU A 192 10.22 -11.34 -3.69
C LEU A 192 9.29 -12.49 -4.09
N PRO A 193 8.57 -13.12 -3.14
CA PRO A 193 7.60 -14.18 -3.43
C PRO A 193 6.30 -13.60 -4.00
N LEU A 194 6.41 -12.78 -5.05
CA LEU A 194 5.31 -12.09 -5.73
C LEU A 194 5.49 -12.28 -7.23
N SER A 195 4.46 -12.81 -7.89
CA SER A 195 4.48 -13.08 -9.34
C SER A 195 3.95 -11.94 -10.20
N VAL A 196 3.27 -10.95 -9.59
CA VAL A 196 2.70 -9.81 -10.32
C VAL A 196 3.67 -8.64 -10.27
N PRO A 197 4.26 -8.24 -11.43
CA PRO A 197 5.21 -7.13 -11.51
C PRO A 197 4.49 -5.79 -11.46
N SER A 198 4.06 -5.39 -10.24
CA SER A 198 3.27 -4.18 -10.00
C SER A 198 4.07 -2.91 -10.25
N HIS A 199 3.38 -1.83 -10.63
CA HIS A 199 3.91 -0.47 -10.75
C HIS A 199 4.93 -0.25 -11.87
N CYS A 200 4.99 -1.14 -12.86
CA CYS A 200 5.81 -1.01 -14.07
C CYS A 200 4.96 -1.02 -15.35
N SER A 201 5.58 -0.75 -16.48
CA SER A 201 4.92 -0.67 -17.79
C SER A 201 4.21 -1.96 -18.24
N LEU A 202 4.58 -3.13 -17.68
CA LEU A 202 3.85 -4.39 -17.93
C LEU A 202 2.40 -4.35 -17.42
N MET A 203 2.05 -3.42 -16.53
CA MET A 203 0.69 -3.25 -16.01
C MET A 203 -0.17 -2.31 -16.87
N GLN A 204 0.31 -1.83 -18.03
CA GLN A 204 -0.41 -0.86 -18.86
C GLN A 204 -1.84 -1.31 -19.21
N LYS A 205 -2.01 -2.57 -19.64
CA LYS A 205 -3.32 -3.13 -19.95
C LYS A 205 -4.23 -3.18 -18.72
N ALA A 206 -3.71 -3.61 -17.58
CA ALA A 206 -4.47 -3.61 -16.33
C ALA A 206 -4.88 -2.19 -15.90
N SER A 207 -4.02 -1.20 -16.12
CA SER A 207 -4.30 0.21 -15.86
C SER A 207 -5.48 0.72 -16.72
N GLU A 208 -5.51 0.36 -17.99
CA GLU A 208 -6.60 0.73 -18.91
C GLU A 208 -7.92 0.08 -18.51
N GLU A 209 -7.93 -1.20 -18.18
CA GLU A 209 -9.11 -1.93 -17.67
C GLU A 209 -9.59 -1.33 -16.35
N LEU A 210 -8.67 -1.00 -15.43
CA LEU A 210 -9.03 -0.35 -14.16
C LEU A 210 -9.59 1.06 -14.38
N LYS A 211 -9.03 1.82 -15.33
CA LYS A 211 -9.53 3.16 -15.69
C LYS A 211 -10.98 3.11 -16.18
N GLU A 212 -11.31 2.11 -17.00
CA GLU A 212 -12.69 1.88 -17.45
C GLU A 212 -13.60 1.54 -16.26
N TYR A 213 -13.20 0.60 -15.41
CA TYR A 213 -13.98 0.22 -14.23
C TYR A 213 -14.23 1.42 -13.29
N LEU A 214 -13.23 2.28 -13.10
CA LEU A 214 -13.33 3.50 -12.29
C LEU A 214 -14.41 4.47 -12.80
N THR A 215 -14.82 4.41 -14.06
CA THR A 215 -15.95 5.24 -14.57
C THR A 215 -17.25 4.94 -13.84
N HIS A 216 -17.44 3.71 -13.38
CA HIS A 216 -18.62 3.25 -12.66
C HIS A 216 -18.55 3.48 -11.14
N ILE A 217 -17.39 3.89 -10.62
CA ILE A 217 -17.20 4.15 -9.19
C ILE A 217 -17.49 5.62 -8.88
N THR A 218 -18.30 5.86 -7.85
CA THR A 218 -18.52 7.21 -7.33
C THR A 218 -17.37 7.61 -6.41
N ILE A 219 -16.67 8.66 -6.78
CA ILE A 219 -15.63 9.26 -5.94
C ILE A 219 -16.09 10.67 -5.57
N LYS A 220 -16.04 10.98 -4.27
CA LYS A 220 -16.33 12.29 -3.69
C LYS A 220 -15.03 13.03 -3.36
N LYS A 221 -15.14 14.33 -3.09
CA LYS A 221 -14.02 15.07 -2.52
C LYS A 221 -13.65 14.47 -1.15
N PRO A 222 -12.38 14.13 -0.91
CA PRO A 222 -11.92 13.64 0.39
C PRO A 222 -12.18 14.65 1.50
N ASN A 223 -12.69 14.19 2.63
CA ASN A 223 -12.87 15.03 3.85
C ASN A 223 -11.53 15.31 4.54
N ILE A 224 -10.57 14.40 4.38
CA ILE A 224 -9.19 14.50 4.85
C ILE A 224 -8.32 14.38 3.61
N PRO A 225 -7.35 15.29 3.37
CA PRO A 225 -6.47 15.22 2.21
C PRO A 225 -5.75 13.88 2.10
N VAL A 226 -5.80 13.24 0.93
CA VAL A 226 -5.10 11.99 0.62
C VAL A 226 -3.93 12.30 -0.31
N ILE A 227 -2.72 11.89 0.07
CA ILE A 227 -1.52 12.03 -0.77
C ILE A 227 -1.43 10.80 -1.67
N HIS A 228 -1.45 11.02 -2.98
CA HIS A 228 -1.40 9.95 -3.99
C HIS A 228 0.02 9.47 -4.29
N ASN A 229 0.18 8.18 -4.60
CA ASN A 229 1.50 7.54 -4.78
C ASN A 229 2.26 8.06 -6.01
N VAL A 230 1.55 8.34 -7.11
CA VAL A 230 2.17 8.60 -8.41
C VAL A 230 2.77 9.99 -8.55
N ASP A 231 2.20 11.00 -7.90
CA ASP A 231 2.59 12.40 -8.07
C ASP A 231 2.81 13.16 -6.76
N VAL A 232 2.60 12.49 -5.62
CA VAL A 232 2.76 13.04 -4.27
C VAL A 232 1.89 14.29 -4.05
N LYS A 233 0.69 14.31 -4.65
CA LYS A 233 -0.26 15.41 -4.55
C LYS A 233 -1.56 14.98 -3.89
N GLU A 234 -2.27 15.96 -3.32
CA GLU A 234 -3.66 15.82 -2.91
C GLU A 234 -4.56 16.20 -4.09
N HIS A 235 -5.50 15.35 -4.43
CA HIS A 235 -6.52 15.63 -5.41
C HIS A 235 -7.88 15.78 -4.74
N HIS A 236 -8.65 16.77 -5.19
CA HIS A 236 -9.99 17.05 -4.67
C HIS A 236 -11.09 16.79 -5.69
N ASP A 237 -10.71 16.62 -6.94
CA ASP A 237 -11.60 16.31 -8.05
C ASP A 237 -11.64 14.81 -8.33
N ALA A 238 -12.84 14.26 -8.54
CA ALA A 238 -13.05 12.85 -8.77
C ALA A 238 -12.26 12.30 -9.98
N ASN A 239 -12.17 13.07 -11.07
CA ASN A 239 -11.46 12.61 -12.28
C ASN A 239 -9.95 12.58 -12.06
N GLN A 240 -9.40 13.55 -11.31
CA GLN A 240 -7.99 13.55 -10.95
C GLN A 240 -7.65 12.36 -10.05
N ILE A 241 -8.52 12.03 -9.08
CA ILE A 241 -8.34 10.85 -8.22
C ILE A 241 -8.39 9.56 -9.05
N LYS A 242 -9.38 9.41 -9.95
CA LYS A 242 -9.49 8.26 -10.84
C LYS A 242 -8.27 8.11 -11.75
N ASP A 243 -7.75 9.21 -12.28
CA ASP A 243 -6.55 9.23 -13.11
C ASP A 243 -5.31 8.79 -12.29
N ALA A 244 -5.14 9.31 -11.07
CA ALA A 244 -4.06 8.90 -10.17
C ALA A 244 -4.13 7.39 -9.84
N LEU A 245 -5.31 6.85 -9.52
CA LEU A 245 -5.52 5.43 -9.23
C LEU A 245 -5.23 4.53 -10.42
N SER A 246 -5.64 4.93 -11.63
CA SER A 246 -5.35 4.14 -12.84
C SER A 246 -3.85 4.14 -13.15
N LYS A 247 -3.20 5.30 -13.09
CA LYS A 247 -1.75 5.45 -13.29
C LYS A 247 -0.93 4.69 -12.26
N GLN A 248 -1.42 4.56 -11.02
CA GLN A 248 -0.72 3.87 -9.94
C GLN A 248 -0.28 2.45 -10.32
N LEU A 249 -0.98 1.75 -11.22
CA LEU A 249 -0.61 0.39 -11.62
C LEU A 249 0.68 0.34 -12.44
N CYS A 250 0.97 1.41 -13.22
CA CYS A 250 2.09 1.50 -14.16
C CYS A 250 3.22 2.41 -13.71
N TYR A 251 3.01 3.20 -12.65
CA TYR A 251 3.97 4.19 -12.19
C TYR A 251 4.44 3.90 -10.76
N PRO A 252 5.64 4.35 -10.41
CA PRO A 252 6.24 4.07 -9.11
C PRO A 252 5.43 4.59 -7.93
N VAL A 253 5.51 3.85 -6.82
CA VAL A 253 5.11 4.32 -5.49
C VAL A 253 6.23 5.19 -4.93
N ARG A 254 6.00 6.50 -4.85
CA ARG A 254 6.95 7.52 -4.38
C ARG A 254 6.82 7.69 -2.86
N TRP A 255 7.10 6.60 -2.12
CA TRP A 255 6.82 6.56 -0.69
C TRP A 255 7.74 7.47 0.13
N VAL A 256 9.03 7.55 -0.21
CA VAL A 256 9.98 8.47 0.42
C VAL A 256 9.44 9.89 0.34
N GLU A 257 9.11 10.36 -0.85
CA GLU A 257 8.61 11.72 -1.07
C GLU A 257 7.26 11.97 -0.37
N THR A 258 6.40 10.95 -0.27
CA THR A 258 5.14 11.03 0.47
C THR A 258 5.38 11.32 1.96
N ILE A 259 6.31 10.61 2.59
CA ILE A 259 6.65 10.80 4.01
C ILE A 259 7.41 12.12 4.22
N GLU A 260 8.34 12.48 3.33
CA GLU A 260 9.06 13.76 3.37
C GLU A 260 8.08 14.94 3.24
N LYS A 261 7.08 14.84 2.36
CA LYS A 261 6.02 15.86 2.25
C LYS A 261 5.27 16.03 3.58
N MET A 262 4.92 14.94 4.27
CA MET A 262 4.30 15.02 5.59
C MET A 262 5.22 15.75 6.60
N ALA A 263 6.51 15.44 6.60
CA ALA A 263 7.50 16.13 7.46
C ALA A 263 7.58 17.62 7.15
N LEU A 264 7.64 18.00 5.86
CA LEU A 264 7.64 19.41 5.42
C LEU A 264 6.39 20.17 5.89
N HIS A 265 5.24 19.50 6.00
CA HIS A 265 3.99 20.06 6.53
C HIS A 265 3.92 19.99 8.07
N LYS A 266 5.05 19.79 8.74
CA LYS A 266 5.19 19.79 10.21
C LYS A 266 4.33 18.72 10.89
N ILE A 267 4.09 17.59 10.24
CA ILE A 267 3.56 16.41 10.89
C ILE A 267 4.63 15.90 11.86
N SER A 268 4.25 15.64 13.10
CA SER A 268 5.15 15.14 14.14
C SER A 268 4.94 13.66 14.45
N SER A 269 3.73 13.16 14.20
CA SER A 269 3.32 11.80 14.54
C SER A 269 2.58 11.14 13.39
N ILE A 270 2.90 9.89 13.09
CA ILE A 270 2.27 9.10 12.03
C ILE A 270 1.77 7.78 12.62
N ALA A 271 0.49 7.48 12.41
CA ALA A 271 -0.10 6.18 12.75
C ALA A 271 -0.16 5.28 11.53
N GLU A 272 0.41 4.08 11.60
CA GLU A 272 0.16 3.01 10.63
C GLU A 272 -1.14 2.30 11.02
N CYS A 273 -2.16 2.46 10.18
CA CYS A 273 -3.52 1.98 10.42
C CYS A 273 -3.80 0.74 9.57
N GLY A 274 -3.72 -0.41 10.17
CA GLY A 274 -3.85 -1.71 9.53
C GLY A 274 -2.87 -2.74 10.10
N PRO A 275 -2.73 -3.90 9.46
CA PRO A 275 -1.91 -4.98 10.00
C PRO A 275 -0.42 -4.72 9.84
N GLY A 276 0.35 -5.18 10.81
CA GLY A 276 1.81 -5.11 10.80
C GLY A 276 2.39 -3.76 11.22
N LYS A 277 3.66 -3.55 10.90
CA LYS A 277 4.45 -2.35 11.25
C LYS A 277 5.49 -2.01 10.18
N VAL A 278 5.19 -2.34 8.93
CA VAL A 278 6.12 -2.18 7.81
C VAL A 278 6.36 -0.70 7.53
N LEU A 279 5.27 0.07 7.40
CA LEU A 279 5.37 1.49 7.07
C LEU A 279 5.95 2.32 8.23
N THR A 280 5.67 1.96 9.47
CA THR A 280 6.31 2.55 10.65
C THR A 280 7.82 2.37 10.60
N GLY A 281 8.29 1.18 10.20
CA GLY A 281 9.71 0.91 10.00
C GLY A 281 10.33 1.73 8.87
N LEU A 282 9.61 1.95 7.78
CA LEU A 282 10.04 2.80 6.66
C LEU A 282 10.08 4.27 7.07
N THR A 283 9.02 4.77 7.73
CA THR A 283 8.94 6.15 8.23
C THR A 283 10.17 6.53 9.06
N LYS A 284 10.57 5.67 10.00
CA LYS A 284 11.76 5.88 10.83
C LYS A 284 13.07 6.01 10.02
N ARG A 285 13.17 5.34 8.86
CA ARG A 285 14.35 5.41 7.99
C ARG A 285 14.32 6.63 7.09
N ILE A 286 13.13 7.14 6.75
CA ILE A 286 12.96 8.30 5.89
C ILE A 286 13.17 9.59 6.69
N SER A 287 12.58 9.68 7.88
CA SER A 287 12.69 10.87 8.73
C SER A 287 12.80 10.47 10.21
N ALA A 288 13.89 10.89 10.86
CA ALA A 288 14.09 10.67 12.29
C ALA A 288 13.20 11.58 13.17
N GLU A 289 12.63 12.65 12.59
CA GLU A 289 11.78 13.61 13.29
C GLU A 289 10.34 13.12 13.44
N LEU A 290 9.92 12.18 12.58
CA LEU A 290 8.58 11.61 12.58
C LEU A 290 8.49 10.42 13.54
N ARG A 291 7.53 10.50 14.47
CA ARG A 291 7.20 9.38 15.36
C ARG A 291 6.17 8.48 14.69
N GLY A 292 6.61 7.30 14.25
CA GLY A 292 5.72 6.27 13.72
C GLY A 292 5.17 5.37 14.83
N THR A 293 3.85 5.14 14.85
CA THR A 293 3.17 4.18 15.74
C THR A 293 2.32 3.23 14.90
N ALA A 294 2.52 1.93 15.05
CA ALA A 294 1.66 0.94 14.41
C ALA A 294 0.46 0.61 15.31
N LEU A 295 -0.75 0.82 14.81
CA LEU A 295 -2.00 0.61 15.56
C LEU A 295 -2.42 -0.86 15.51
N ILE A 296 -1.58 -1.75 16.05
CA ILE A 296 -1.76 -3.21 15.99
C ILE A 296 -2.71 -3.77 17.07
N ASN A 297 -3.07 -2.97 18.08
CA ASN A 297 -4.02 -3.30 19.14
C ASN A 297 -4.57 -2.02 19.80
N GLU A 298 -5.53 -2.18 20.70
CA GLU A 298 -6.15 -1.05 21.40
C GLU A 298 -5.17 -0.27 22.30
N GLY A 299 -4.21 -0.95 22.92
CA GLY A 299 -3.18 -0.30 23.74
C GLY A 299 -2.32 0.68 22.93
N ALA A 300 -1.89 0.26 21.72
CA ALA A 300 -1.15 1.15 20.81
C ALA A 300 -2.00 2.34 20.33
N MET A 301 -3.31 2.16 20.16
CA MET A 301 -4.23 3.27 19.86
C MET A 301 -4.33 4.26 21.02
N ASP A 302 -4.45 3.77 22.24
CA ASP A 302 -4.54 4.61 23.43
C ASP A 302 -3.24 5.38 23.67
N GLU A 303 -2.07 4.75 23.48
CA GLU A 303 -0.76 5.40 23.49
C GLU A 303 -0.66 6.50 22.42
N PHE A 304 -1.08 6.19 21.18
CA PHE A 304 -1.06 7.18 20.10
C PHE A 304 -2.00 8.35 20.38
N LYS A 305 -3.19 8.08 20.94
CA LYS A 305 -4.14 9.13 21.35
C LYS A 305 -3.53 10.10 22.37
N VAL A 306 -2.78 9.58 23.36
CA VAL A 306 -2.06 10.41 24.33
C VAL A 306 -0.94 11.22 23.66
N LEU A 307 -0.24 10.63 22.69
CA LEU A 307 0.86 11.28 21.98
C LEU A 307 0.42 12.51 21.17
N ILE A 308 -0.81 12.52 20.65
CA ILE A 308 -1.32 13.59 19.78
C ILE A 308 -2.15 14.65 20.52
N GLN A 309 -2.35 14.50 21.83
CA GLN A 309 -2.97 15.51 22.72
C GLN A 309 -1.98 16.63 23.08
#